data_106c68495fd81e75b42e04f21fbacefa
#
_entry.id   106c68495fd81e75b42e04f21fbacefa
#
_cell.length_a   1.000
_cell.length_b   1.000
_cell.length_c   1.000
_cell.angle_alpha   90.00
_cell.angle_beta   90.00
_cell.angle_gamma   90.00
#
_symmetry.space_group_name_H-M   'P 1'
#
loop_
_entity.id
_entity.type
_entity.pdbx_description
1 polymer ?
#
loop_
_entity_poly.entity_id
_entity_poly.type
_entity_poly.pdbx_seq_one_letter_code
_entity_poly.pdbx_strand_id
1 'polypeptide(L)'
;MDRLDNTIRPYAWGSTTAIPALLGVEPSGEPQAEMWMGAHPGAPSRTARGTLVEVIDAAPEKELGPGAVGKFGPRLPFLLKILAAGAPLSLQVHPDLAQAKEGYEGEERRRIPVDAPYRNYKDANHKPELICALTEFDGLCGFRDPLRAADLLDGLGVDSLKPYIDLLHAHPEDAALREVLTAILSADPEEMRHTVTEAAAACARLGGQYAPYAEIAHHYPGDPGVIAAMLLNHVRLQPGEALFLGAGIPHAYLNGLGVEIMANSDNVLRCGLTPKHVDVPELLRIVRFEASDPGVLRPEASPDGEEVYETPIDEFRLSRYVLPEGGATHDLTRATPQILLCTAGSVRAGEHELAPGQSVFVPAGEQAEVSGAGTIFRATVIV
;
A
#
# COMPACT_ATOMS: atom_id res chain seq x y z
N MET A 1 -6.93 25.09 -10.55
CA MET A 1 -5.88 24.05 -10.46
C MET A 1 -4.72 24.58 -9.65
N ASP A 2 -4.23 23.85 -8.67
CA ASP A 2 -3.16 24.27 -7.76
C ASP A 2 -1.99 23.31 -7.82
N ARG A 3 -0.79 23.83 -8.04
CA ARG A 3 0.42 23.02 -7.90
C ARG A 3 0.58 22.58 -6.45
N LEU A 4 0.94 21.31 -6.25
CA LEU A 4 1.16 20.75 -4.92
C LEU A 4 2.65 20.74 -4.58
N ASP A 5 2.98 21.23 -3.38
CA ASP A 5 4.24 21.00 -2.71
C ASP A 5 4.05 19.90 -1.67
N ASN A 6 4.75 18.79 -1.86
CA ASN A 6 4.48 17.53 -1.20
C ASN A 6 5.56 17.16 -0.20
N THR A 7 5.17 16.57 0.92
CA THR A 7 6.10 16.15 1.97
C THR A 7 6.66 14.76 1.68
N ILE A 8 7.98 14.60 1.78
CA ILE A 8 8.66 13.30 1.75
C ILE A 8 8.85 12.79 3.18
N ARG A 9 8.43 11.54 3.43
CA ARG A 9 8.53 10.86 4.73
C ARG A 9 9.79 10.00 4.78
N PRO A 10 10.68 10.20 5.79
CA PRO A 10 11.97 9.52 5.86
C PRO A 10 11.91 8.25 6.74
N TYR A 11 10.96 7.34 6.45
CA TYR A 11 10.90 6.08 7.17
C TYR A 11 12.14 5.23 6.87
N ALA A 12 12.64 4.49 7.85
CA ALA A 12 13.91 3.77 7.78
C ALA A 12 13.97 2.71 6.67
N TRP A 13 12.83 2.16 6.25
CA TRP A 13 12.72 1.19 5.16
C TRP A 13 12.78 1.83 3.76
N GLY A 14 12.75 3.17 3.68
CA GLY A 14 12.74 3.89 2.43
C GLY A 14 14.02 3.74 1.63
N SER A 15 13.88 3.70 0.30
CA SER A 15 15.02 3.80 -0.61
C SER A 15 15.72 5.16 -0.46
N THR A 16 17.03 5.17 -0.47
CA THR A 16 17.83 6.41 -0.46
C THR A 16 17.99 7.03 -1.84
N THR A 17 17.59 6.34 -2.92
CA THR A 17 17.87 6.74 -4.30
C THR A 17 16.65 6.83 -5.20
N ALA A 18 15.58 6.04 -4.96
CA ALA A 18 14.49 5.88 -5.92
C ALA A 18 13.65 7.16 -6.11
N ILE A 19 13.22 7.82 -5.01
CA ILE A 19 12.51 9.12 -5.11
C ILE A 19 13.45 10.21 -5.66
N PRO A 20 14.70 10.38 -5.19
CA PRO A 20 15.64 11.32 -5.81
C PRO A 20 15.81 11.12 -7.32
N ALA A 21 15.95 9.87 -7.75
CA ALA A 21 16.07 9.55 -9.17
C ALA A 21 14.82 9.94 -9.97
N LEU A 22 13.62 9.66 -9.43
CA LEU A 22 12.36 10.10 -10.04
C LEU A 22 12.29 11.63 -10.18
N LEU A 23 12.72 12.36 -9.14
CA LEU A 23 12.70 13.83 -9.10
C LEU A 23 13.84 14.47 -9.91
N GLY A 24 14.80 13.69 -10.40
CA GLY A 24 15.98 14.20 -11.09
C GLY A 24 16.93 14.99 -10.20
N VAL A 25 17.02 14.65 -8.91
CA VAL A 25 17.88 15.32 -7.92
C VAL A 25 18.91 14.36 -7.34
N GLU A 26 20.02 14.90 -6.84
CA GLU A 26 21.04 14.08 -6.19
C GLU A 26 20.53 13.48 -4.86
N PRO A 27 20.78 12.21 -4.58
CA PRO A 27 20.43 11.58 -3.32
C PRO A 27 21.13 12.23 -2.13
N SER A 28 20.40 12.48 -1.05
CA SER A 28 20.98 12.97 0.21
C SER A 28 21.72 11.89 1.02
N GLY A 29 21.52 10.63 0.67
CA GLY A 29 21.99 9.47 1.45
C GLY A 29 21.01 9.04 2.56
N GLU A 30 20.02 9.87 2.89
CA GLU A 30 18.99 9.54 3.86
C GLU A 30 17.81 8.81 3.20
N PRO A 31 17.07 7.97 3.94
CA PRO A 31 15.88 7.30 3.44
C PRO A 31 14.79 8.30 2.97
N GLN A 32 14.23 8.04 1.82
CA GLN A 32 13.06 8.75 1.29
C GLN A 32 12.00 7.69 0.91
N ALA A 33 11.09 7.43 1.86
CA ALA A 33 10.19 6.28 1.79
C ALA A 33 8.92 6.57 1.01
N GLU A 34 8.27 7.70 1.29
CA GLU A 34 6.99 8.07 0.71
C GLU A 34 6.92 9.56 0.46
N MET A 35 6.39 9.96 -0.70
CA MET A 35 6.00 11.35 -0.97
C MET A 35 4.47 11.41 -0.97
N TRP A 36 3.89 12.19 -0.06
CA TRP A 36 2.45 12.26 0.16
C TRP A 36 1.79 13.39 -0.62
N MET A 37 0.72 13.08 -1.33
CA MET A 37 -0.09 14.02 -2.12
C MET A 37 -1.54 13.92 -1.68
N GLY A 38 -2.04 14.98 -1.03
CA GLY A 38 -3.41 15.00 -0.54
C GLY A 38 -3.61 15.88 0.69
N ALA A 39 -4.73 15.64 1.36
CA ALA A 39 -5.18 16.41 2.52
C ALA A 39 -5.07 15.63 3.84
N HIS A 40 -4.12 14.69 3.95
CA HIS A 40 -3.94 13.92 5.18
C HIS A 40 -3.37 14.83 6.29
N PRO A 41 -4.00 14.86 7.50
CA PRO A 41 -3.59 15.79 8.58
C PRO A 41 -2.12 15.65 9.00
N GLY A 42 -1.56 14.44 8.91
CA GLY A 42 -0.18 14.13 9.30
C GLY A 42 0.89 14.76 8.39
N ALA A 43 0.56 15.08 7.12
CA ALA A 43 1.44 15.76 6.17
C ALA A 43 0.62 16.22 4.95
N PRO A 44 -0.20 17.28 5.07
CA PRO A 44 -1.00 17.77 3.95
C PRO A 44 -0.08 18.44 2.90
N SER A 45 -0.42 18.25 1.62
CA SER A 45 0.20 19.01 0.53
C SER A 45 -0.06 20.49 0.71
N ARG A 46 0.89 21.32 0.29
CA ARG A 46 0.76 22.80 0.29
C ARG A 46 0.45 23.30 -1.11
N THR A 47 -0.33 24.35 -1.16
CA THR A 47 -0.66 25.09 -2.38
C THR A 47 -0.31 26.57 -2.18
N ALA A 48 -0.44 27.38 -3.23
CA ALA A 48 -0.32 28.83 -3.10
C ALA A 48 -1.42 29.46 -2.21
N ARG A 49 -2.53 28.72 -1.98
CA ARG A 49 -3.68 29.16 -1.17
C ARG A 49 -3.61 28.71 0.31
N GLY A 50 -2.63 27.90 0.68
CA GLY A 50 -2.47 27.30 2.00
C GLY A 50 -2.28 25.77 1.91
N THR A 51 -2.41 25.05 3.03
CA THR A 51 -2.44 23.59 2.99
C THR A 51 -3.71 23.11 2.29
N LEU A 52 -3.65 21.95 1.63
CA LEU A 52 -4.83 21.40 0.94
C LEU A 52 -6.00 21.14 1.91
N VAL A 53 -5.71 20.85 3.18
CA VAL A 53 -6.74 20.75 4.25
C VAL A 53 -7.45 22.10 4.41
N GLU A 54 -6.69 23.20 4.62
CA GLU A 54 -7.27 24.55 4.79
C GLU A 54 -8.06 24.99 3.56
N VAL A 55 -7.58 24.68 2.38
CA VAL A 55 -8.25 24.99 1.10
C VAL A 55 -9.60 24.27 1.01
N ILE A 56 -9.65 22.98 1.34
CA ILE A 56 -10.88 22.18 1.33
C ILE A 56 -11.84 22.64 2.43
N ASP A 57 -11.36 22.86 3.65
CA ASP A 57 -12.19 23.27 4.78
C ASP A 57 -12.86 24.65 4.54
N ALA A 58 -12.19 25.55 3.82
CA ALA A 58 -12.74 26.87 3.48
C ALA A 58 -13.91 26.81 2.50
N ALA A 59 -13.95 25.84 1.58
CA ALA A 59 -14.99 25.73 0.55
C ALA A 59 -15.16 24.29 0.04
N PRO A 60 -15.59 23.34 0.88
CA PRO A 60 -15.56 21.90 0.55
C PRO A 60 -16.37 21.55 -0.71
N GLU A 61 -17.56 22.11 -0.90
CA GLU A 61 -18.37 21.83 -2.10
C GLU A 61 -17.75 22.39 -3.39
N LYS A 62 -17.04 23.51 -3.30
CA LYS A 62 -16.32 24.09 -4.42
C LYS A 62 -15.10 23.24 -4.81
N GLU A 63 -14.36 22.79 -3.82
CA GLU A 63 -13.10 22.06 -4.05
C GLU A 63 -13.37 20.58 -4.39
N LEU A 64 -14.32 19.93 -3.70
CA LEU A 64 -14.59 18.50 -3.84
C LEU A 64 -15.80 18.16 -4.69
N GLY A 65 -16.70 19.12 -4.90
CA GLY A 65 -18.01 18.90 -5.55
C GLY A 65 -19.07 18.37 -4.58
N PRO A 66 -20.35 18.71 -4.80
CA PRO A 66 -21.46 18.32 -3.91
C PRO A 66 -21.64 16.81 -3.81
N GLY A 67 -21.36 16.05 -4.88
CA GLY A 67 -21.43 14.59 -4.88
C GLY A 67 -20.43 13.96 -3.92
N ALA A 68 -19.17 14.37 -3.99
CA ALA A 68 -18.12 13.85 -3.13
C ALA A 68 -18.36 14.26 -1.65
N VAL A 69 -18.75 15.51 -1.40
CA VAL A 69 -19.11 15.98 -0.05
C VAL A 69 -20.30 15.21 0.51
N GLY A 70 -21.34 14.97 -0.31
CA GLY A 70 -22.50 14.20 0.12
C GLY A 70 -22.19 12.74 0.48
N LYS A 71 -21.24 12.13 -0.20
CA LYS A 71 -20.86 10.73 -0.01
C LYS A 71 -19.82 10.52 1.09
N PHE A 72 -18.75 11.34 1.11
CA PHE A 72 -17.58 11.14 1.97
C PHE A 72 -17.42 12.21 3.06
N GLY A 73 -18.32 13.18 3.12
CA GLY A 73 -18.19 14.36 3.98
C GLY A 73 -17.26 15.42 3.36
N PRO A 74 -17.03 16.54 4.07
CA PRO A 74 -16.23 17.67 3.58
C PRO A 74 -14.71 17.38 3.65
N ARG A 75 -14.27 16.26 3.10
CA ARG A 75 -12.87 15.81 3.11
C ARG A 75 -12.51 15.08 1.82
N LEU A 76 -11.26 15.15 1.42
CA LEU A 76 -10.72 14.30 0.37
C LEU A 76 -10.59 12.87 0.93
N PRO A 77 -11.28 11.85 0.39
CA PRO A 77 -11.35 10.54 1.03
C PRO A 77 -10.14 9.65 0.77
N PHE A 78 -9.17 10.11 -0.03
CA PHE A 78 -7.97 9.33 -0.38
C PHE A 78 -6.68 10.10 -0.14
N LEU A 79 -5.59 9.34 -0.05
CA LEU A 79 -4.22 9.80 -0.07
C LEU A 79 -3.49 9.13 -1.24
N LEU A 80 -2.86 9.94 -2.09
CA LEU A 80 -1.99 9.48 -3.17
C LEU A 80 -0.52 9.60 -2.72
N LYS A 81 0.32 8.63 -3.09
CA LYS A 81 1.74 8.63 -2.73
C LYS A 81 2.61 8.14 -3.88
N ILE A 82 3.86 8.59 -3.88
CA ILE A 82 4.98 7.82 -4.42
C ILE A 82 5.57 7.04 -3.25
N LEU A 83 5.64 5.71 -3.37
CA LEU A 83 6.22 4.81 -2.37
C LEU A 83 7.48 4.16 -2.92
N ALA A 84 8.57 4.23 -2.16
CA ALA A 84 9.89 3.71 -2.52
C ALA A 84 10.40 2.76 -1.42
N ALA A 85 10.12 1.47 -1.57
CA ALA A 85 10.61 0.44 -0.67
C ALA A 85 12.08 0.11 -0.99
N GLY A 86 12.97 0.40 -0.09
CA GLY A 86 14.39 0.01 -0.12
C GLY A 86 14.70 -1.19 0.76
N ALA A 87 13.77 -1.54 1.66
CA ALA A 87 13.81 -2.73 2.51
C ALA A 87 12.36 -3.22 2.74
N PRO A 88 12.17 -4.49 3.11
CA PRO A 88 10.83 -5.03 3.38
C PRO A 88 10.09 -4.27 4.48
N LEU A 89 8.84 -3.90 4.21
CA LEU A 89 7.93 -3.33 5.18
C LEU A 89 7.36 -4.43 6.08
N SER A 90 6.73 -4.04 7.21
CA SER A 90 6.06 -5.00 8.08
C SER A 90 4.94 -5.74 7.37
N LEU A 91 4.70 -7.00 7.74
CA LEU A 91 3.46 -7.70 7.43
C LEU A 91 2.31 -7.01 8.14
N GLN A 92 1.25 -6.70 7.40
CA GLN A 92 0.12 -5.94 7.90
C GLN A 92 -1.21 -6.40 7.30
N VAL A 93 -2.28 -6.09 8.03
CA VAL A 93 -3.67 -6.32 7.63
C VAL A 93 -4.47 -5.09 8.02
N HIS A 94 -5.45 -4.72 7.19
CA HIS A 94 -6.35 -3.62 7.46
C HIS A 94 -7.77 -4.12 7.76
N PRO A 95 -8.48 -3.52 8.74
CA PRO A 95 -9.85 -3.87 9.03
C PRO A 95 -10.81 -3.43 7.92
N ASP A 96 -11.96 -4.08 7.82
CA ASP A 96 -13.09 -3.52 7.08
C ASP A 96 -13.72 -2.33 7.83
N LEU A 97 -14.68 -1.64 7.19
CA LEU A 97 -15.30 -0.45 7.76
C LEU A 97 -16.06 -0.73 9.06
N ALA A 98 -16.72 -1.89 9.17
CA ALA A 98 -17.47 -2.26 10.38
C ALA A 98 -16.50 -2.58 11.53
N GLN A 99 -15.46 -3.37 11.24
CA GLN A 99 -14.39 -3.70 12.19
C GLN A 99 -13.64 -2.45 12.66
N ALA A 100 -13.34 -1.50 11.75
CA ALA A 100 -12.68 -0.24 12.07
C ALA A 100 -13.52 0.61 13.03
N LYS A 101 -14.82 0.76 12.77
CA LYS A 101 -15.75 1.50 13.65
C LYS A 101 -15.84 0.86 15.03
N GLU A 102 -16.09 -0.46 15.08
CA GLU A 102 -16.20 -1.19 16.35
C GLU A 102 -14.91 -1.13 17.16
N GLY A 103 -13.76 -1.34 16.50
CA GLY A 103 -12.46 -1.31 17.13
C GLY A 103 -12.11 0.07 17.67
N TYR A 104 -12.31 1.12 16.86
CA TYR A 104 -12.08 2.51 17.28
C TYR A 104 -12.95 2.88 18.48
N GLU A 105 -14.27 2.66 18.42
CA GLU A 105 -15.18 2.91 19.55
C GLU A 105 -14.80 2.09 20.79
N GLY A 106 -14.36 0.85 20.61
CA GLY A 106 -13.89 -0.01 21.70
C GLY A 106 -12.66 0.57 22.41
N GLU A 107 -11.67 1.06 21.65
CA GLU A 107 -10.47 1.68 22.19
C GLU A 107 -10.76 3.05 22.82
N GLU A 108 -11.68 3.86 22.25
CA GLU A 108 -12.17 5.11 22.84
C GLU A 108 -12.87 4.85 24.20
N ARG A 109 -13.76 3.86 24.28
CA ARG A 109 -14.41 3.48 25.57
C ARG A 109 -13.39 3.05 26.62
N ARG A 110 -12.31 2.38 26.23
CA ARG A 110 -11.20 1.99 27.12
C ARG A 110 -10.23 3.14 27.40
N ARG A 111 -10.43 4.30 26.79
CA ARG A 111 -9.59 5.49 26.91
C ARG A 111 -8.11 5.24 26.57
N ILE A 112 -7.85 4.40 25.58
CA ILE A 112 -6.49 4.18 25.06
C ILE A 112 -6.08 5.42 24.28
N PRO A 113 -4.95 6.09 24.60
CA PRO A 113 -4.48 7.24 23.84
C PRO A 113 -4.25 6.87 22.36
N VAL A 114 -4.58 7.78 21.44
CA VAL A 114 -4.46 7.53 19.99
C VAL A 114 -3.02 7.30 19.56
N ASP A 115 -2.06 7.83 20.29
CA ASP A 115 -0.62 7.70 20.08
C ASP A 115 0.02 6.54 20.87
N ALA A 116 -0.77 5.79 21.67
CA ALA A 116 -0.26 4.65 22.39
C ALA A 116 0.32 3.60 21.43
N PRO A 117 1.52 3.03 21.72
CA PRO A 117 2.19 2.09 20.81
C PRO A 117 1.43 0.78 20.59
N TYR A 118 0.46 0.47 21.46
CA TYR A 118 -0.41 -0.71 21.39
C TYR A 118 -1.83 -0.37 20.90
N ARG A 119 -2.08 0.87 20.44
CA ARG A 119 -3.36 1.27 19.83
C ARG A 119 -3.43 0.71 18.42
N ASN A 120 -4.47 -0.11 18.14
CA ASN A 120 -4.72 -0.70 16.82
C ASN A 120 -5.52 0.23 15.90
N TYR A 121 -6.52 0.93 16.46
CA TYR A 121 -7.46 1.74 15.68
C TYR A 121 -7.28 3.23 15.96
N LYS A 122 -6.69 3.93 15.01
CA LYS A 122 -6.43 5.38 15.10
C LYS A 122 -7.58 6.23 14.61
N ASP A 123 -8.43 5.64 13.78
CA ASP A 123 -9.63 6.23 13.22
C ASP A 123 -10.71 5.15 12.98
N ALA A 124 -11.93 5.58 12.63
CA ALA A 124 -13.07 4.69 12.40
C ALA A 124 -13.23 4.30 10.92
N ASN A 125 -12.17 4.40 10.11
CA ASN A 125 -12.24 4.15 8.69
C ASN A 125 -11.48 2.88 8.29
N HIS A 126 -11.87 2.28 7.17
CA HIS A 126 -11.12 1.21 6.54
C HIS A 126 -9.95 1.78 5.72
N LYS A 127 -9.02 0.91 5.34
CA LYS A 127 -7.82 1.31 4.61
C LYS A 127 -7.56 0.42 3.40
N PRO A 128 -8.48 0.35 2.41
CA PRO A 128 -8.14 -0.28 1.14
C PRO A 128 -7.03 0.51 0.46
N GLU A 129 -6.11 -0.21 -0.19
CA GLU A 129 -4.94 0.34 -0.86
C GLU A 129 -4.82 -0.23 -2.27
N LEU A 130 -4.15 0.51 -3.15
CA LEU A 130 -3.70 0.03 -4.44
C LEU A 130 -2.29 0.53 -4.68
N ILE A 131 -1.38 -0.36 -5.07
CA ILE A 131 -0.02 -0.02 -5.52
C ILE A 131 0.12 -0.32 -7.00
N CYS A 132 0.55 0.66 -7.79
CA CYS A 132 0.92 0.51 -9.19
C CYS A 132 2.43 0.63 -9.34
N ALA A 133 3.07 -0.37 -9.89
CA ALA A 133 4.52 -0.42 -10.06
C ALA A 133 5.02 0.62 -11.08
N LEU A 134 6.03 1.39 -10.72
CA LEU A 134 6.81 2.25 -11.63
C LEU A 134 8.12 1.59 -12.05
N THR A 135 8.68 0.75 -11.19
CA THR A 135 9.80 -0.17 -11.48
C THR A 135 9.33 -1.59 -11.28
N GLU A 136 10.16 -2.60 -11.50
CA GLU A 136 9.89 -3.92 -10.94
C GLU A 136 9.62 -3.77 -9.44
N PHE A 137 8.53 -4.37 -8.95
CA PHE A 137 8.06 -4.20 -7.58
C PHE A 137 7.71 -5.55 -6.96
N ASP A 138 8.38 -5.90 -5.88
CA ASP A 138 8.16 -7.12 -5.14
C ASP A 138 7.26 -6.89 -3.92
N GLY A 139 6.30 -7.78 -3.71
CA GLY A 139 5.38 -7.74 -2.57
C GLY A 139 4.87 -9.13 -2.17
N LEU A 140 4.22 -9.16 -1.03
CA LEU A 140 3.45 -10.30 -0.55
C LEU A 140 1.97 -9.91 -0.49
N CYS A 141 1.07 -10.76 -0.98
CA CYS A 141 -0.35 -10.46 -0.99
C CYS A 141 -1.22 -11.71 -0.88
N GLY A 142 -2.03 -11.75 0.19
CA GLY A 142 -2.98 -12.83 0.45
C GLY A 142 -2.33 -14.18 0.70
N PHE A 143 -3.10 -15.09 1.28
CA PHE A 143 -2.59 -16.41 1.56
C PHE A 143 -2.39 -17.24 0.30
N ARG A 144 -1.31 -17.96 0.29
CA ARG A 144 -1.02 -19.07 -0.60
C ARG A 144 -1.95 -20.23 -0.28
N ASP A 145 -2.24 -21.09 -1.27
CA ASP A 145 -2.84 -22.39 -1.01
C ASP A 145 -2.06 -23.16 0.08
N PRO A 146 -2.73 -23.76 1.09
CA PRO A 146 -2.06 -24.40 2.21
C PRO A 146 -1.08 -25.50 1.81
N LEU A 147 -1.40 -26.31 0.78
CA LEU A 147 -0.52 -27.37 0.32
C LEU A 147 0.73 -26.79 -0.37
N ARG A 148 0.57 -25.68 -1.12
CA ARG A 148 1.72 -24.98 -1.70
C ARG A 148 2.57 -24.30 -0.64
N ALA A 149 1.97 -23.82 0.45
CA ALA A 149 2.71 -23.31 1.60
C ALA A 149 3.48 -24.42 2.32
N ALA A 150 2.84 -25.59 2.52
CA ALA A 150 3.48 -26.77 3.08
C ALA A 150 4.67 -27.23 2.22
N ASP A 151 4.50 -27.36 0.92
CA ASP A 151 5.58 -27.71 -0.02
C ASP A 151 6.75 -26.73 0.03
N LEU A 152 6.46 -25.42 0.15
CA LEU A 152 7.49 -24.39 0.25
C LEU A 152 8.29 -24.54 1.56
N LEU A 153 7.62 -24.77 2.70
CA LEU A 153 8.27 -24.95 3.99
C LEU A 153 9.05 -26.28 4.04
N ASP A 154 8.48 -27.38 3.53
CA ASP A 154 9.13 -28.69 3.49
C ASP A 154 10.41 -28.67 2.64
N GLY A 155 10.37 -27.97 1.54
CA GLY A 155 11.52 -27.79 0.64
C GLY A 155 12.75 -27.11 1.27
N LEU A 156 12.60 -26.46 2.43
CA LEU A 156 13.73 -25.93 3.20
C LEU A 156 14.53 -27.03 3.91
N GLY A 157 13.91 -28.20 4.22
CA GLY A 157 14.54 -29.29 4.93
C GLY A 157 14.92 -28.94 6.38
N VAL A 158 14.08 -28.15 7.06
CA VAL A 158 14.27 -27.68 8.43
C VAL A 158 13.29 -28.42 9.35
N ASP A 159 13.82 -29.25 10.25
CA ASP A 159 13.01 -30.13 11.12
C ASP A 159 12.06 -29.34 12.04
N SER A 160 12.47 -28.17 12.50
CA SER A 160 11.65 -27.31 13.38
C SER A 160 10.41 -26.71 12.67
N LEU A 161 10.32 -26.78 11.35
CA LEU A 161 9.13 -26.37 10.57
C LEU A 161 8.06 -27.49 10.47
N LYS A 162 8.42 -28.74 10.80
CA LYS A 162 7.52 -29.87 10.64
C LYS A 162 6.15 -29.70 11.33
N PRO A 163 6.02 -29.20 12.56
CA PRO A 163 4.73 -28.97 13.19
C PRO A 163 3.80 -28.06 12.39
N TYR A 164 4.34 -27.03 11.74
CA TYR A 164 3.60 -26.08 10.91
C TYR A 164 3.15 -26.73 9.57
N ILE A 165 4.01 -27.56 8.99
CA ILE A 165 3.71 -28.34 7.77
C ILE A 165 2.58 -29.34 8.08
N ASP A 166 2.65 -30.04 9.22
CA ASP A 166 1.62 -31.00 9.63
C ASP A 166 0.26 -30.30 9.83
N LEU A 167 0.20 -29.09 10.38
CA LEU A 167 -1.02 -28.28 10.51
C LEU A 167 -1.62 -27.93 9.13
N LEU A 168 -0.78 -27.55 8.16
CA LEU A 168 -1.23 -27.23 6.80
C LEU A 168 -1.83 -28.41 6.06
N HIS A 169 -1.42 -29.65 6.40
CA HIS A 169 -1.97 -30.87 5.82
C HIS A 169 -3.20 -31.44 6.59
N ALA A 170 -3.36 -31.08 7.87
CA ALA A 170 -4.31 -31.75 8.76
C ALA A 170 -5.76 -31.23 8.67
N HIS A 171 -5.95 -30.00 8.20
CA HIS A 171 -7.20 -29.25 8.30
C HIS A 171 -7.71 -28.76 6.95
N PRO A 172 -9.03 -28.44 6.83
CA PRO A 172 -9.56 -27.68 5.70
C PRO A 172 -8.84 -26.31 5.58
N GLU A 173 -8.83 -25.74 4.37
CA GLU A 173 -8.04 -24.59 3.97
C GLU A 173 -8.04 -23.41 4.97
N ASP A 174 -9.22 -22.92 5.34
CA ASP A 174 -9.38 -21.79 6.25
C ASP A 174 -8.90 -22.09 7.68
N ALA A 175 -9.21 -23.29 8.18
CA ALA A 175 -8.76 -23.74 9.48
C ALA A 175 -7.24 -23.94 9.51
N ALA A 176 -6.65 -24.53 8.47
CA ALA A 176 -5.21 -24.74 8.35
C ALA A 176 -4.45 -23.41 8.41
N LEU A 177 -4.88 -22.42 7.61
CA LEU A 177 -4.25 -21.09 7.58
C LEU A 177 -4.36 -20.36 8.93
N ARG A 178 -5.52 -20.44 9.57
CA ARG A 178 -5.73 -19.86 10.90
C ARG A 178 -4.85 -20.51 11.96
N GLU A 179 -4.83 -21.84 12.00
CA GLU A 179 -4.09 -22.58 13.01
C GLU A 179 -2.59 -22.41 12.85
N VAL A 180 -2.06 -22.49 11.63
CA VAL A 180 -0.63 -22.32 11.39
C VAL A 180 -0.18 -20.89 11.70
N LEU A 181 -0.93 -19.85 11.30
CA LEU A 181 -0.57 -18.48 11.62
C LEU A 181 -0.61 -18.24 13.14
N THR A 182 -1.64 -18.76 13.82
CA THR A 182 -1.75 -18.70 15.29
C THR A 182 -0.56 -19.37 15.95
N ALA A 183 -0.18 -20.58 15.51
CA ALA A 183 0.95 -21.32 16.05
C ALA A 183 2.27 -20.57 15.87
N ILE A 184 2.51 -19.97 14.68
CA ILE A 184 3.72 -19.19 14.39
C ILE A 184 3.80 -17.95 15.31
N LEU A 185 2.71 -17.19 15.43
CA LEU A 185 2.70 -15.93 16.19
C LEU A 185 2.62 -16.11 17.71
N SER A 186 2.26 -17.31 18.19
CA SER A 186 2.12 -17.65 19.60
C SER A 186 3.17 -18.65 20.10
N ALA A 187 4.14 -19.01 19.25
CA ALA A 187 5.21 -19.92 19.61
C ALA A 187 6.12 -19.32 20.70
N ASP A 188 6.85 -20.20 21.42
CA ASP A 188 7.91 -19.72 22.33
C ASP A 188 8.91 -18.87 21.57
N PRO A 189 9.25 -17.67 22.05
CA PRO A 189 10.11 -16.74 21.32
C PRO A 189 11.52 -17.27 21.04
N GLU A 190 12.09 -18.12 21.91
CA GLU A 190 13.42 -18.68 21.69
C GLU A 190 13.40 -19.81 20.67
N GLU A 191 12.40 -20.70 20.76
CA GLU A 191 12.18 -21.78 19.78
C GLU A 191 11.92 -21.19 18.40
N MET A 192 11.06 -20.18 18.31
CA MET A 192 10.75 -19.51 17.04
C MET A 192 11.97 -18.80 16.45
N ARG A 193 12.78 -18.13 17.27
CA ARG A 193 14.02 -17.50 16.80
C ARG A 193 14.98 -18.53 16.22
N HIS A 194 15.09 -19.69 16.85
CA HIS A 194 15.90 -20.79 16.33
C HIS A 194 15.36 -21.28 14.97
N THR A 195 14.06 -21.56 14.88
CA THR A 195 13.39 -21.97 13.63
C THR A 195 13.59 -20.96 12.51
N VAL A 196 13.42 -19.67 12.79
CA VAL A 196 13.65 -18.61 11.79
C VAL A 196 15.11 -18.57 11.34
N THR A 197 16.05 -18.77 12.25
CA THR A 197 17.50 -18.78 11.93
C THR A 197 17.84 -19.95 10.99
N GLU A 198 17.33 -21.15 11.27
CA GLU A 198 17.54 -22.32 10.40
C GLU A 198 16.88 -22.12 9.03
N ALA A 199 15.63 -21.63 9.02
CA ALA A 199 14.90 -21.36 7.78
C ALA A 199 15.61 -20.28 6.92
N ALA A 200 16.09 -19.20 7.54
CA ALA A 200 16.85 -18.15 6.86
C ALA A 200 18.14 -18.69 6.21
N ALA A 201 18.87 -19.52 6.94
CA ALA A 201 20.10 -20.17 6.41
C ALA A 201 19.76 -21.11 5.22
N ALA A 202 18.66 -21.85 5.31
CA ALA A 202 18.20 -22.70 4.23
C ALA A 202 17.76 -21.87 3.00
N CYS A 203 17.00 -20.79 3.19
CA CYS A 203 16.62 -19.87 2.11
C CYS A 203 17.84 -19.28 1.39
N ALA A 204 18.83 -18.79 2.14
CA ALA A 204 20.05 -18.24 1.57
C ALA A 204 20.86 -19.28 0.78
N ARG A 205 20.91 -20.53 1.24
CA ARG A 205 21.59 -21.63 0.58
C ARG A 205 20.89 -22.07 -0.71
N LEU A 206 19.56 -22.14 -0.71
CA LEU A 206 18.75 -22.65 -1.82
C LEU A 206 18.56 -21.60 -2.93
N GLY A 207 18.41 -20.33 -2.56
CA GLY A 207 18.16 -19.25 -3.53
C GLY A 207 16.86 -19.44 -4.32
N GLY A 208 16.79 -18.91 -5.53
CA GLY A 208 15.62 -19.04 -6.39
C GLY A 208 14.34 -18.53 -5.72
N GLN A 209 13.29 -19.36 -5.63
CA GLN A 209 12.02 -18.99 -4.99
C GLN A 209 12.16 -18.63 -3.50
N TYR A 210 13.25 -18.99 -2.84
CA TYR A 210 13.53 -18.67 -1.44
C TYR A 210 14.28 -17.36 -1.24
N ALA A 211 14.84 -16.76 -2.32
CA ALA A 211 15.62 -15.54 -2.22
C ALA A 211 14.88 -14.37 -1.54
N PRO A 212 13.58 -14.11 -1.81
CA PRO A 212 12.84 -13.05 -1.13
C PRO A 212 12.78 -13.25 0.39
N TYR A 213 12.64 -14.50 0.85
CA TYR A 213 12.55 -14.81 2.28
C TYR A 213 13.91 -14.74 2.98
N ALA A 214 15.00 -15.02 2.28
CA ALA A 214 16.36 -14.77 2.77
C ALA A 214 16.59 -13.27 2.99
N GLU A 215 16.14 -12.42 2.08
CA GLU A 215 16.20 -10.96 2.20
C GLU A 215 15.36 -10.45 3.36
N ILE A 216 14.11 -10.93 3.49
CA ILE A 216 13.24 -10.62 4.63
C ILE A 216 13.93 -10.98 5.95
N ALA A 217 14.48 -12.18 6.05
CA ALA A 217 15.16 -12.65 7.27
C ALA A 217 16.44 -11.85 7.59
N HIS A 218 17.13 -11.33 6.58
CA HIS A 218 18.28 -10.44 6.77
C HIS A 218 17.88 -9.15 7.49
N HIS A 219 16.73 -8.56 7.11
CA HIS A 219 16.22 -7.34 7.73
C HIS A 219 15.54 -7.58 9.09
N TYR A 220 14.94 -8.76 9.29
CA TYR A 220 14.17 -9.14 10.48
C TYR A 220 14.66 -10.46 11.09
N PRO A 221 15.90 -10.51 11.59
CA PRO A 221 16.47 -11.75 12.11
C PRO A 221 15.71 -12.26 13.34
N GLY A 222 15.24 -13.50 13.27
CA GLY A 222 14.50 -14.15 14.37
C GLY A 222 13.03 -13.74 14.51
N ASP A 223 12.51 -12.86 13.64
CA ASP A 223 11.10 -12.45 13.66
C ASP A 223 10.20 -13.56 13.11
N PRO A 224 9.12 -13.96 13.82
CA PRO A 224 8.17 -14.99 13.34
C PRO A 224 7.50 -14.61 12.02
N GLY A 225 7.42 -13.33 11.69
CA GLY A 225 6.94 -12.83 10.41
C GLY A 225 7.72 -13.37 9.20
N VAL A 226 8.95 -13.82 9.37
CA VAL A 226 9.72 -14.49 8.29
C VAL A 226 9.04 -15.78 7.86
N ILE A 227 8.57 -16.59 8.82
CA ILE A 227 7.84 -17.82 8.53
C ILE A 227 6.42 -17.49 8.07
N ALA A 228 5.74 -16.51 8.70
CA ALA A 228 4.42 -16.05 8.28
C ALA A 228 4.42 -15.54 6.83
N ALA A 229 5.48 -14.87 6.39
CA ALA A 229 5.67 -14.41 5.01
C ALA A 229 5.62 -15.56 3.98
N MET A 230 6.08 -16.76 4.35
CA MET A 230 6.06 -17.94 3.48
C MET A 230 4.66 -18.51 3.26
N LEU A 231 3.69 -18.14 4.12
CA LEU A 231 2.28 -18.47 3.94
C LEU A 231 1.59 -17.59 2.89
N LEU A 232 2.23 -16.50 2.47
CA LEU A 232 1.65 -15.53 1.52
C LEU A 232 2.17 -15.74 0.10
N ASN A 233 1.39 -15.29 -0.88
CA ASN A 233 1.83 -15.24 -2.26
C ASN A 233 2.92 -14.17 -2.43
N HIS A 234 4.07 -14.55 -2.97
CA HIS A 234 5.06 -13.60 -3.47
C HIS A 234 4.63 -13.12 -4.86
N VAL A 235 4.54 -11.82 -5.04
CA VAL A 235 4.10 -11.16 -6.28
C VAL A 235 5.20 -10.25 -6.76
N ARG A 236 5.52 -10.34 -8.05
CA ARG A 236 6.42 -9.42 -8.75
C ARG A 236 5.66 -8.68 -9.82
N LEU A 237 5.45 -7.39 -9.61
CA LEU A 237 4.77 -6.51 -10.56
C LEU A 237 5.79 -5.93 -11.54
N GLN A 238 5.41 -5.88 -12.82
CA GLN A 238 6.12 -5.13 -13.83
C GLN A 238 5.61 -3.68 -13.89
N PRO A 239 6.39 -2.72 -14.39
CA PRO A 239 5.95 -1.34 -14.53
C PRO A 239 4.58 -1.24 -15.22
N GLY A 240 3.64 -0.58 -14.54
CA GLY A 240 2.25 -0.43 -14.99
C GLY A 240 1.29 -1.50 -14.52
N GLU A 241 1.75 -2.60 -13.97
CA GLU A 241 0.90 -3.55 -13.26
C GLU A 241 0.59 -3.02 -11.84
N ALA A 242 -0.56 -3.40 -11.31
CA ALA A 242 -0.99 -2.98 -9.99
C ALA A 242 -1.59 -4.11 -9.16
N LEU A 243 -1.67 -3.86 -7.86
CA LEU A 243 -2.23 -4.77 -6.88
C LEU A 243 -3.20 -4.02 -5.97
N PHE A 244 -4.43 -4.52 -5.85
CA PHE A 244 -5.42 -4.01 -4.91
C PHE A 244 -5.38 -4.81 -3.61
N LEU A 245 -5.32 -4.11 -2.49
CA LEU A 245 -5.22 -4.64 -1.13
C LEU A 245 -6.50 -4.29 -0.37
N GLY A 246 -7.43 -5.23 -0.33
CA GLY A 246 -8.69 -5.09 0.39
C GLY A 246 -8.57 -5.39 1.89
N ALA A 247 -9.67 -5.16 2.60
CA ALA A 247 -9.75 -5.48 4.02
C ALA A 247 -9.52 -6.96 4.32
N GLY A 248 -8.81 -7.27 5.38
CA GLY A 248 -8.53 -8.64 5.84
C GLY A 248 -7.43 -9.37 5.06
N ILE A 249 -6.87 -8.77 4.02
CA ILE A 249 -5.82 -9.38 3.20
C ILE A 249 -4.44 -9.09 3.81
N PRO A 250 -3.71 -10.11 4.29
CA PRO A 250 -2.35 -9.92 4.78
C PRO A 250 -1.39 -9.61 3.61
N HIS A 251 -0.54 -8.60 3.79
CA HIS A 251 0.35 -8.13 2.74
C HIS A 251 1.60 -7.45 3.30
N ALA A 252 2.61 -7.31 2.45
CA ALA A 252 3.79 -6.48 2.68
C ALA A 252 4.41 -6.05 1.36
N TYR A 253 4.97 -4.85 1.30
CA TYR A 253 5.83 -4.42 0.21
C TYR A 253 7.29 -4.78 0.56
N LEU A 254 8.04 -5.30 -0.40
CA LEU A 254 9.39 -5.78 -0.18
C LEU A 254 10.45 -4.88 -0.79
N ASN A 255 10.25 -4.50 -2.05
CA ASN A 255 11.20 -3.66 -2.79
C ASN A 255 10.53 -3.04 -4.02
N GLY A 256 10.94 -1.84 -4.41
CA GLY A 256 10.51 -1.18 -5.63
C GLY A 256 9.96 0.22 -5.43
N LEU A 257 9.69 0.89 -6.55
CA LEU A 257 9.05 2.21 -6.62
C LEU A 257 7.67 2.07 -7.24
N GLY A 258 6.66 2.67 -6.62
CA GLY A 258 5.28 2.65 -7.12
C GLY A 258 4.48 3.89 -6.79
N VAL A 259 3.33 4.02 -7.46
CA VAL A 259 2.27 4.95 -7.11
C VAL A 259 1.28 4.20 -6.23
N GLU A 260 1.12 4.64 -4.99
CA GLU A 260 0.15 4.08 -4.05
C GLU A 260 -1.01 5.05 -3.88
N ILE A 261 -2.23 4.51 -3.88
CA ILE A 261 -3.42 5.25 -3.46
C ILE A 261 -4.17 4.45 -2.40
N MET A 262 -4.68 5.13 -1.40
CA MET A 262 -5.39 4.51 -0.29
C MET A 262 -6.53 5.37 0.20
N ALA A 263 -7.55 4.76 0.82
CA ALA A 263 -8.51 5.52 1.62
C ALA A 263 -7.79 6.12 2.85
N ASN A 264 -8.22 7.32 3.25
CA ASN A 264 -7.61 8.00 4.40
C ASN A 264 -7.92 7.25 5.71
N SER A 265 -6.95 6.45 6.15
CA SER A 265 -6.94 5.77 7.45
C SER A 265 -5.50 5.44 7.86
N ASP A 266 -5.23 5.48 9.17
CA ASP A 266 -3.96 5.04 9.76
C ASP A 266 -4.07 3.68 10.46
N ASN A 267 -5.17 2.94 10.27
CA ASN A 267 -5.44 1.66 10.89
C ASN A 267 -4.56 0.55 10.30
N VAL A 268 -3.69 -0.01 11.14
CA VAL A 268 -2.77 -1.10 10.76
C VAL A 268 -2.69 -2.11 11.89
N LEU A 269 -3.06 -3.37 11.63
CA LEU A 269 -2.72 -4.49 12.50
C LEU A 269 -1.51 -5.22 11.91
N ARG A 270 -0.49 -5.39 12.71
CA ARG A 270 0.76 -6.02 12.28
C ARG A 270 0.73 -7.52 12.48
N CYS A 271 1.33 -8.23 11.55
CA CYS A 271 1.41 -9.70 11.54
C CYS A 271 2.87 -10.19 11.63
N GLY A 272 3.83 -9.32 11.90
CA GLY A 272 5.26 -9.62 11.96
C GLY A 272 6.11 -8.68 11.12
N LEU A 273 7.40 -8.98 11.02
CA LEU A 273 8.42 -8.15 10.38
C LEU A 273 8.46 -6.75 10.99
N THR A 274 8.45 -6.68 12.32
CA THR A 274 8.36 -5.41 13.02
C THR A 274 8.78 -5.53 14.48
N PRO A 275 9.52 -4.52 15.02
CA PRO A 275 9.74 -4.42 16.47
C PRO A 275 8.53 -3.85 17.23
N LYS A 276 7.48 -3.43 16.51
CA LYS A 276 6.29 -2.83 17.13
C LYS A 276 5.37 -3.91 17.68
N HIS A 277 4.41 -3.48 18.53
CA HIS A 277 3.40 -4.36 19.11
C HIS A 277 2.59 -5.12 18.04
N VAL A 278 2.38 -6.42 18.28
CA VAL A 278 1.51 -7.29 17.49
C VAL A 278 0.40 -7.78 18.42
N ASP A 279 -0.83 -7.38 18.15
CA ASP A 279 -2.02 -7.83 18.86
C ASP A 279 -2.57 -9.07 18.15
N VAL A 280 -2.08 -10.25 18.54
CA VAL A 280 -2.43 -11.52 17.89
C VAL A 280 -3.93 -11.81 17.95
N PRO A 281 -4.64 -11.69 19.09
CA PRO A 281 -6.08 -11.92 19.15
C PRO A 281 -6.86 -11.01 18.18
N GLU A 282 -6.56 -9.72 18.14
CA GLU A 282 -7.24 -8.78 17.27
C GLU A 282 -6.87 -8.98 15.80
N LEU A 283 -5.61 -9.27 15.50
CA LEU A 283 -5.18 -9.64 14.17
C LEU A 283 -5.98 -10.83 13.62
N LEU A 284 -6.08 -11.93 14.40
CA LEU A 284 -6.82 -13.13 13.99
C LEU A 284 -8.33 -12.90 13.82
N ARG A 285 -8.88 -11.83 14.42
CA ARG A 285 -10.27 -11.42 14.25
C ARG A 285 -10.52 -10.77 12.90
N ILE A 286 -9.56 -10.02 12.37
CA ILE A 286 -9.74 -9.24 11.13
C ILE A 286 -9.19 -9.93 9.87
N VAL A 287 -8.25 -10.87 10.02
CA VAL A 287 -7.67 -11.60 8.88
C VAL A 287 -8.72 -12.49 8.21
N ARG A 288 -8.76 -12.46 6.90
CA ARG A 288 -9.53 -13.40 6.06
C ARG A 288 -8.64 -14.59 5.73
N PHE A 289 -9.00 -15.76 6.28
CA PHE A 289 -8.24 -17.01 6.10
C PHE A 289 -8.73 -17.75 4.86
N GLU A 290 -8.43 -17.17 3.70
CA GLU A 290 -8.77 -17.74 2.38
C GLU A 290 -7.53 -17.71 1.51
N ALA A 291 -7.21 -18.81 0.84
CA ALA A 291 -6.21 -18.78 -0.22
C ALA A 291 -6.76 -17.97 -1.40
N SER A 292 -5.94 -17.12 -1.96
CA SER A 292 -6.36 -16.21 -3.04
C SER A 292 -5.29 -16.09 -4.12
N ASP A 293 -5.76 -15.89 -5.35
CA ASP A 293 -4.92 -15.30 -6.39
C ASP A 293 -4.72 -13.81 -6.05
N PRO A 294 -3.51 -13.29 -6.07
CA PRO A 294 -3.26 -11.86 -5.83
C PRO A 294 -4.02 -10.90 -6.74
N GLY A 295 -4.49 -11.36 -7.91
CA GLY A 295 -5.32 -10.55 -8.81
C GLY A 295 -4.58 -9.33 -9.38
N VAL A 296 -3.42 -9.56 -10.00
CA VAL A 296 -2.63 -8.47 -10.62
C VAL A 296 -3.45 -7.76 -11.68
N LEU A 297 -3.61 -6.45 -11.52
CA LEU A 297 -4.34 -5.59 -12.45
C LEU A 297 -3.45 -5.17 -13.62
N ARG A 298 -3.95 -5.38 -14.83
CA ARG A 298 -3.30 -5.03 -16.11
C ARG A 298 -4.31 -4.26 -16.97
N PRO A 299 -4.51 -2.96 -16.72
CA PRO A 299 -5.50 -2.21 -17.45
C PRO A 299 -5.11 -2.07 -18.92
N GLU A 300 -6.11 -2.13 -19.79
CA GLU A 300 -5.96 -1.81 -21.21
C GLU A 300 -6.43 -0.36 -21.45
N ALA A 301 -5.74 0.33 -22.36
CA ALA A 301 -6.10 1.69 -22.71
C ALA A 301 -7.49 1.71 -23.39
N SER A 302 -8.39 2.54 -22.88
CA SER A 302 -9.66 2.86 -23.50
C SER A 302 -9.46 3.68 -24.80
N PRO A 303 -10.50 3.90 -25.62
CA PRO A 303 -10.37 4.67 -26.86
C PRO A 303 -9.85 6.10 -26.68
N ASP A 304 -10.03 6.70 -25.50
CA ASP A 304 -9.48 8.01 -25.12
C ASP A 304 -8.10 7.92 -24.46
N GLY A 305 -7.51 6.72 -24.40
CA GLY A 305 -6.16 6.48 -23.90
C GLY A 305 -6.05 6.31 -22.40
N GLU A 306 -7.18 6.32 -21.66
CA GLU A 306 -7.17 6.10 -20.21
C GLU A 306 -7.01 4.62 -19.86
N GLU A 307 -6.05 4.30 -19.02
CA GLU A 307 -5.87 2.99 -18.39
C GLU A 307 -6.36 3.05 -16.95
N VAL A 308 -7.51 2.43 -16.66
CA VAL A 308 -8.17 2.48 -15.35
C VAL A 308 -7.85 1.23 -14.55
N TYR A 309 -7.37 1.40 -13.32
CA TYR A 309 -7.19 0.33 -12.34
C TYR A 309 -8.50 0.15 -11.56
N GLU A 310 -9.33 -0.79 -12.00
CA GLU A 310 -10.65 -1.01 -11.40
C GLU A 310 -10.53 -1.62 -10.00
N THR A 311 -11.25 -1.04 -9.03
CA THR A 311 -11.30 -1.47 -7.64
C THR A 311 -12.74 -1.52 -7.13
N PRO A 312 -13.07 -2.37 -6.14
CA PRO A 312 -14.43 -2.51 -5.64
C PRO A 312 -14.79 -1.48 -4.55
N ILE A 313 -14.22 -0.28 -4.63
CA ILE A 313 -14.44 0.80 -3.64
C ILE A 313 -14.65 2.13 -4.34
N ASP A 314 -15.21 3.10 -3.64
CA ASP A 314 -15.57 4.40 -4.19
C ASP A 314 -14.70 5.56 -3.70
N GLU A 315 -13.94 5.35 -2.62
CA GLU A 315 -13.07 6.36 -2.01
C GLU A 315 -11.99 6.86 -2.96
N PHE A 316 -11.56 5.99 -3.87
CA PHE A 316 -10.63 6.39 -4.93
C PHE A 316 -10.80 5.61 -6.21
N ARG A 317 -10.39 6.23 -7.30
CA ARG A 317 -10.13 5.62 -8.60
C ARG A 317 -8.79 6.09 -9.09
N LEU A 318 -7.89 5.15 -9.41
CA LEU A 318 -6.60 5.44 -10.02
C LEU A 318 -6.66 5.10 -11.51
N SER A 319 -6.15 5.99 -12.33
CA SER A 319 -5.92 5.75 -13.75
C SER A 319 -4.63 6.41 -14.21
N ARG A 320 -4.16 6.03 -15.40
CA ARG A 320 -3.01 6.69 -16.03
C ARG A 320 -3.25 6.93 -17.50
N TYR A 321 -2.52 7.90 -18.04
CA TYR A 321 -2.38 8.16 -19.46
C TYR A 321 -0.90 8.10 -19.83
N VAL A 322 -0.57 7.35 -20.88
CA VAL A 322 0.75 7.37 -21.52
C VAL A 322 0.64 8.25 -22.76
N LEU A 323 1.20 9.46 -22.68
CA LEU A 323 1.09 10.49 -23.71
C LEU A 323 2.28 10.38 -24.68
N PRO A 324 2.05 10.04 -25.96
CA PRO A 324 3.11 10.02 -26.96
C PRO A 324 3.51 11.44 -27.37
N GLU A 325 4.73 11.62 -27.83
CA GLU A 325 5.20 12.88 -28.40
C GLU A 325 4.28 13.31 -29.57
N GLY A 326 3.83 14.57 -29.56
CA GLY A 326 2.89 15.10 -30.57
C GLY A 326 1.49 14.51 -30.51
N GLY A 327 1.16 13.81 -29.42
CA GLY A 327 -0.17 13.25 -29.18
C GLY A 327 -1.28 14.29 -28.98
N ALA A 328 -2.52 13.83 -28.92
CA ALA A 328 -3.68 14.67 -28.69
C ALA A 328 -3.71 15.22 -27.27
N THR A 329 -4.39 16.35 -27.07
CA THR A 329 -4.76 16.85 -25.75
C THR A 329 -5.95 16.02 -25.23
N HIS A 330 -5.90 15.63 -23.96
CA HIS A 330 -6.97 14.92 -23.27
C HIS A 330 -7.71 15.83 -22.31
N ASP A 331 -9.03 15.84 -22.37
CA ASP A 331 -9.90 16.58 -21.44
C ASP A 331 -10.24 15.69 -20.23
N LEU A 332 -9.66 16.02 -19.09
CA LEU A 332 -9.88 15.35 -17.81
C LEU A 332 -10.89 16.06 -16.91
N THR A 333 -11.62 17.03 -17.43
CA THR A 333 -12.64 17.80 -16.66
C THR A 333 -13.69 16.86 -16.06
N ARG A 334 -13.89 16.91 -14.75
CA ARG A 334 -14.86 16.08 -14.02
C ARG A 334 -15.52 16.87 -12.90
N ALA A 335 -16.71 16.45 -12.50
CA ALA A 335 -17.44 17.02 -11.35
C ALA A 335 -16.91 16.54 -9.99
N THR A 336 -15.76 15.89 -9.97
CA THR A 336 -15.09 15.33 -8.79
C THR A 336 -13.69 15.91 -8.66
N PRO A 337 -13.11 15.97 -7.43
CA PRO A 337 -11.74 16.43 -7.22
C PRO A 337 -10.75 15.46 -7.85
N GLN A 338 -9.62 15.98 -8.29
CA GLN A 338 -8.56 15.14 -8.86
C GLN A 338 -7.19 15.57 -8.35
N ILE A 339 -6.28 14.59 -8.22
CA ILE A 339 -4.84 14.84 -8.16
C ILE A 339 -4.22 14.24 -9.42
N LEU A 340 -3.48 15.06 -10.15
CA LEU A 340 -2.74 14.65 -11.34
C LEU A 340 -1.25 14.60 -10.97
N LEU A 341 -0.58 13.48 -11.24
CA LEU A 341 0.82 13.22 -10.93
C LEU A 341 1.59 12.83 -12.17
N CYS A 342 2.59 13.59 -12.56
CA CYS A 342 3.53 13.20 -13.62
C CYS A 342 4.57 12.22 -13.05
N THR A 343 4.81 11.11 -13.75
CA THR A 343 5.83 10.11 -13.35
C THR A 343 6.91 9.88 -14.39
N ALA A 344 6.72 10.34 -15.62
CA ALA A 344 7.72 10.26 -16.69
C ALA A 344 7.51 11.38 -17.71
N GLY A 345 8.60 11.83 -18.34
CA GLY A 345 8.57 12.83 -19.39
C GLY A 345 8.26 14.24 -18.92
N SER A 346 7.56 15.01 -19.74
CA SER A 346 7.03 16.34 -19.40
C SER A 346 5.58 16.43 -19.84
N VAL A 347 4.70 16.72 -18.89
CA VAL A 347 3.25 16.80 -19.10
C VAL A 347 2.77 18.18 -18.72
N ARG A 348 1.98 18.79 -19.59
CA ARG A 348 1.26 20.03 -19.30
C ARG A 348 -0.14 19.70 -18.79
N ALA A 349 -0.48 20.21 -17.60
CA ALA A 349 -1.82 20.14 -17.03
C ALA A 349 -2.34 21.60 -16.85
N GLY A 350 -3.27 22.02 -17.71
CA GLY A 350 -3.68 23.41 -17.82
C GLY A 350 -2.48 24.35 -18.10
N GLU A 351 -2.21 25.28 -17.19
CA GLU A 351 -1.06 26.19 -17.28
C GLU A 351 0.24 25.65 -16.66
N HIS A 352 0.16 24.50 -15.95
CA HIS A 352 1.29 23.93 -15.24
C HIS A 352 2.05 22.92 -16.12
N GLU A 353 3.35 23.10 -16.25
CA GLU A 353 4.25 22.08 -16.78
C GLU A 353 4.76 21.22 -15.62
N LEU A 354 4.58 19.89 -15.74
CA LEU A 354 4.90 18.92 -14.71
C LEU A 354 6.03 17.99 -15.18
N ALA A 355 7.12 17.99 -14.42
CA ALA A 355 8.18 17.00 -14.49
C ALA A 355 7.86 15.81 -13.58
N PRO A 356 8.61 14.68 -13.68
CA PRO A 356 8.40 13.51 -12.83
C PRO A 356 8.40 13.87 -11.32
N GLY A 357 7.44 13.33 -10.58
CA GLY A 357 7.20 13.61 -9.17
C GLY A 357 6.41 14.88 -8.89
N GLN A 358 6.10 15.70 -9.88
CA GLN A 358 5.30 16.91 -9.71
C GLN A 358 3.82 16.64 -9.91
N SER A 359 2.99 17.33 -9.14
CA SER A 359 1.54 17.09 -9.10
C SER A 359 0.74 18.38 -8.96
N VAL A 360 -0.53 18.31 -9.35
CA VAL A 360 -1.51 19.38 -9.17
C VAL A 360 -2.81 18.82 -8.59
N PHE A 361 -3.47 19.65 -7.77
CA PHE A 361 -4.85 19.44 -7.35
C PHE A 361 -5.78 20.18 -8.31
N VAL A 362 -6.81 19.48 -8.79
CA VAL A 362 -7.87 20.02 -9.66
C VAL A 362 -9.17 19.99 -8.89
N PRO A 363 -9.72 21.17 -8.50
CA PRO A 363 -11.05 21.25 -7.92
C PRO A 363 -12.14 20.66 -8.81
N ALA A 364 -13.23 20.20 -8.21
CA ALA A 364 -14.36 19.66 -8.92
C ALA A 364 -14.95 20.68 -9.92
N GLY A 365 -15.19 20.24 -11.15
CA GLY A 365 -15.76 21.05 -12.22
C GLY A 365 -14.78 22.04 -12.86
N GLU A 366 -13.54 22.13 -12.40
CA GLU A 366 -12.54 22.97 -13.06
C GLU A 366 -12.04 22.28 -14.34
N GLN A 367 -11.81 23.09 -15.38
CA GLN A 367 -11.28 22.61 -16.65
C GLN A 367 -9.86 22.01 -16.43
N ALA A 368 -9.68 20.80 -16.92
CA ALA A 368 -8.43 20.05 -16.78
C ALA A 368 -8.05 19.41 -18.12
N GLU A 369 -7.19 20.08 -18.88
CA GLU A 369 -6.62 19.55 -20.10
C GLU A 369 -5.18 19.11 -19.85
N VAL A 370 -4.82 17.91 -20.36
CA VAL A 370 -3.45 17.40 -20.31
C VAL A 370 -2.90 17.12 -21.70
N SER A 371 -1.62 17.46 -21.88
CA SER A 371 -0.88 17.25 -23.15
C SER A 371 0.60 17.11 -22.86
N GLY A 372 1.40 16.80 -23.88
CA GLY A 372 2.85 16.66 -23.75
C GLY A 372 3.32 15.26 -24.10
N ALA A 373 4.51 14.86 -23.63
CA ALA A 373 5.07 13.53 -23.82
C ALA A 373 5.53 12.96 -22.48
N GLY A 374 4.84 11.93 -21.99
CA GLY A 374 5.14 11.38 -20.67
C GLY A 374 4.02 10.51 -20.12
N THR A 375 4.08 10.24 -18.83
CA THR A 375 3.07 9.48 -18.10
C THR A 375 2.47 10.31 -17.00
N ILE A 376 1.14 10.42 -16.97
CA ILE A 376 0.40 11.09 -15.92
C ILE A 376 -0.59 10.13 -15.26
N PHE A 377 -0.54 10.06 -13.93
CA PHE A 377 -1.54 9.37 -13.12
C PHE A 377 -2.64 10.34 -12.72
N ARG A 378 -3.85 9.86 -12.65
CA ARG A 378 -5.04 10.56 -12.18
C ARG A 378 -5.65 9.80 -11.02
N ALA A 379 -5.73 10.46 -9.87
CA ALA A 379 -6.47 10.00 -8.71
C ALA A 379 -7.74 10.83 -8.56
N THR A 380 -8.90 10.20 -8.41
CA THR A 380 -10.20 10.83 -8.21
C THR A 380 -11.09 9.94 -7.35
N VAL A 381 -12.33 10.35 -7.08
CA VAL A 381 -13.36 9.59 -6.35
C VAL A 381 -14.44 9.08 -7.28
N ILE A 382 -15.22 8.09 -6.84
CA ILE A 382 -16.43 7.61 -7.52
C ILE A 382 -17.67 8.10 -6.75
N VAL A 383 -18.50 8.89 -7.39
CA VAL A 383 -19.74 9.48 -6.81
C VAL A 383 -20.96 9.11 -7.63
#